data_aedd2ddc90188b87ef463cdd910569ef
#
_entry.id   aedd2ddc90188b87ef463cdd910569ef
#
_cell.length_a   1.000
_cell.length_b   1.000
_cell.length_c   1.000
_cell.angle_alpha   90.00
_cell.angle_beta   90.00
_cell.angle_gamma   90.00
#
_symmetry.space_group_name_H-M   'P 1'
#
loop_
_entity.id
_entity.type
_entity.pdbx_description
1 polymer ?
#
loop_
_entity_poly.entity_id
_entity_poly.type
_entity_poly.pdbx_seq_one_letter_code
_entity_poly.pdbx_strand_id
1 'polypeptide(L)'
;MNRFTPLLLMPFLLVGCATTTPVDIAGSGTQLLARQIQTRQYDTLDKPMTMRSVVATLQDLAFTIDQADAELGTITATRYHQYTMRMTVTVVQRGNERVSVRSNARIGEDAVTDAETYQDFFAVLDKAMFLTLNRVD
;
A
#
# COMPACT_ATOMS: atom_id res chain seq x y z
N MET A 1 62.95 51.72 -12.35
CA MET A 1 63.07 50.28 -12.56
C MET A 1 61.73 49.65 -12.26
N ASN A 2 60.93 49.45 -13.29
CA ASN A 2 59.57 48.96 -13.17
C ASN A 2 59.57 47.44 -13.30
N ARG A 3 59.14 46.75 -12.25
CA ARG A 3 58.85 45.32 -12.35
C ARG A 3 57.36 45.14 -12.31
N PHE A 4 56.76 45.02 -13.51
CA PHE A 4 55.39 44.59 -13.70
C PHE A 4 55.32 43.06 -13.46
N THR A 5 54.59 42.64 -12.45
CA THR A 5 54.23 41.24 -12.24
C THR A 5 52.87 41.01 -12.89
N PRO A 6 52.71 40.14 -13.88
CA PRO A 6 51.38 39.83 -14.42
C PRO A 6 50.65 38.88 -13.46
N LEU A 7 49.52 39.34 -12.95
CA LEU A 7 48.56 38.57 -12.18
C LEU A 7 47.89 37.56 -13.10
N LEU A 8 48.23 36.28 -12.96
CA LEU A 8 47.66 35.18 -13.72
C LEU A 8 46.24 34.88 -13.20
N LEU A 9 45.23 35.36 -13.93
CA LEU A 9 43.81 35.09 -13.66
C LEU A 9 43.48 33.68 -14.12
N MET A 10 43.36 32.73 -13.21
CA MET A 10 43.02 31.34 -13.50
C MET A 10 41.49 31.19 -13.52
N PRO A 11 40.85 30.80 -14.64
CA PRO A 11 39.42 30.57 -14.68
C PRO A 11 39.09 29.25 -14.00
N PHE A 12 38.31 29.32 -12.93
CA PHE A 12 37.77 28.17 -12.22
C PHE A 12 36.61 27.58 -13.04
N LEU A 13 36.88 26.51 -13.79
CA LEU A 13 35.87 25.74 -14.49
C LEU A 13 35.06 24.89 -13.49
N LEU A 14 33.87 25.34 -13.11
CA LEU A 14 32.88 24.57 -12.42
C LEU A 14 32.30 23.51 -13.36
N VAL A 15 32.85 22.31 -13.31
CA VAL A 15 32.24 21.11 -13.90
C VAL A 15 31.10 20.67 -13.00
N GLY A 16 29.89 21.13 -13.28
CA GLY A 16 28.67 20.63 -12.67
C GLY A 16 28.38 19.24 -13.20
N CYS A 17 28.64 18.19 -12.40
CA CYS A 17 28.11 16.86 -12.66
C CYS A 17 26.60 16.87 -12.42
N ALA A 18 25.81 17.05 -13.48
CA ALA A 18 24.41 16.71 -13.49
C ALA A 18 24.29 15.17 -13.55
N THR A 19 24.21 14.53 -12.40
CA THR A 19 23.79 13.11 -12.31
C THR A 19 22.29 13.07 -12.56
N THR A 20 21.88 12.98 -13.81
CA THR A 20 20.54 12.54 -14.19
C THR A 20 20.47 11.05 -13.91
N THR A 21 19.97 10.67 -12.74
CA THR A 21 19.52 9.31 -12.50
C THR A 21 18.40 9.03 -13.48
N PRO A 22 18.47 7.99 -14.34
CA PRO A 22 17.35 7.62 -15.18
C PRO A 22 16.19 7.23 -14.25
N VAL A 23 15.08 7.99 -14.36
CA VAL A 23 13.84 7.61 -13.70
C VAL A 23 13.38 6.33 -14.35
N ASP A 24 13.43 5.22 -13.62
CA ASP A 24 12.97 3.94 -14.10
C ASP A 24 11.43 3.95 -14.19
N ILE A 25 10.93 4.40 -15.33
CA ILE A 25 9.50 4.54 -15.64
C ILE A 25 8.81 3.15 -15.62
N ALA A 26 9.55 2.08 -15.91
CA ALA A 26 9.04 0.72 -15.86
C ALA A 26 8.75 0.27 -14.42
N GLY A 27 9.65 0.59 -13.48
CA GLY A 27 9.44 0.29 -12.05
C GLY A 27 8.29 1.07 -11.45
N SER A 28 8.08 2.33 -11.83
CA SER A 28 6.97 3.14 -11.34
C SER A 28 5.60 2.63 -11.83
N GLY A 29 5.51 2.17 -13.08
CA GLY A 29 4.28 1.58 -13.64
C GLY A 29 3.87 0.31 -12.89
N THR A 30 4.80 -0.58 -12.62
CA THR A 30 4.55 -1.81 -11.87
C THR A 30 4.09 -1.55 -10.43
N GLN A 31 4.70 -0.56 -9.76
CA GLN A 31 4.30 -0.16 -8.41
C GLN A 31 2.90 0.49 -8.36
N LEU A 32 2.54 1.26 -9.39
CA LEU A 32 1.20 1.87 -9.50
C LEU A 32 0.14 0.80 -9.69
N LEU A 33 0.37 -0.18 -10.57
CA LEU A 33 -0.52 -1.31 -10.77
C LEU A 33 -0.68 -2.15 -9.49
N ALA A 34 0.42 -2.44 -8.79
CA ALA A 34 0.37 -3.14 -7.52
C ALA A 34 -0.49 -2.40 -6.49
N ARG A 35 -0.36 -1.07 -6.38
CA ARG A 35 -1.21 -0.26 -5.48
C ARG A 35 -2.68 -0.30 -5.88
N GLN A 36 -3.00 -0.33 -7.15
CA GLN A 36 -4.39 -0.39 -7.65
C GLN A 36 -5.07 -1.71 -7.27
N ILE A 37 -4.39 -2.84 -7.43
CA ILE A 37 -4.94 -4.15 -7.06
C ILE A 37 -5.02 -4.35 -5.54
N GLN A 38 -4.17 -3.68 -4.77
CA GLN A 38 -4.06 -3.78 -3.32
C GLN A 38 -4.94 -2.80 -2.56
N THR A 39 -5.64 -1.89 -3.23
CA THR A 39 -6.39 -0.81 -2.57
C THR A 39 -7.79 -0.69 -3.14
N ARG A 40 -8.79 -0.57 -2.25
CA ARG A 40 -10.19 -0.27 -2.62
C ARG A 40 -10.76 0.80 -1.71
N GLN A 41 -11.65 1.64 -2.26
CA GLN A 41 -12.36 2.67 -1.51
C GLN A 41 -13.83 2.32 -1.40
N TYR A 42 -14.43 2.64 -0.25
CA TYR A 42 -15.84 2.44 0.05
C TYR A 42 -16.47 3.76 0.47
N ASP A 43 -17.66 4.04 -0.04
CA ASP A 43 -18.42 5.26 0.25
C ASP A 43 -19.12 5.13 1.62
N THR A 44 -18.33 5.15 2.67
CA THR A 44 -18.77 5.10 4.07
C THR A 44 -17.75 5.81 4.94
N LEU A 45 -18.19 6.34 6.10
CA LEU A 45 -17.32 6.88 7.15
C LEU A 45 -17.19 5.95 8.35
N ASP A 46 -17.90 4.83 8.34
CA ASP A 46 -17.90 3.88 9.46
C ASP A 46 -16.66 2.98 9.38
N LYS A 47 -15.53 3.50 9.86
CA LYS A 47 -14.27 2.76 9.98
C LYS A 47 -14.43 1.51 10.87
N PRO A 48 -15.09 1.56 12.07
CA PRO A 48 -15.29 0.37 12.89
C PRO A 48 -16.09 -0.72 12.18
N MET A 49 -17.14 -0.38 11.45
CA MET A 49 -17.94 -1.32 10.65
C MET A 49 -17.07 -1.95 9.56
N THR A 50 -16.29 -1.13 8.83
CA THR A 50 -15.39 -1.62 7.79
C THR A 50 -14.36 -2.59 8.36
N MET A 51 -13.79 -2.30 9.53
CA MET A 51 -12.84 -3.21 10.20
C MET A 51 -13.48 -4.56 10.57
N ARG A 52 -14.73 -4.55 11.07
CA ARG A 52 -15.45 -5.80 11.35
C ARG A 52 -15.70 -6.61 10.07
N SER A 53 -16.04 -5.94 8.98
CA SER A 53 -16.20 -6.58 7.66
C SER A 53 -14.90 -7.18 7.15
N VAL A 54 -13.76 -6.50 7.34
CA VAL A 54 -12.43 -7.03 7.00
C VAL A 54 -12.09 -8.26 7.84
N VAL A 55 -12.34 -8.24 9.16
CA VAL A 55 -12.12 -9.41 10.02
C VAL A 55 -12.96 -10.61 9.54
N ALA A 56 -14.25 -10.41 9.29
CA ALA A 56 -15.12 -11.47 8.78
C ALA A 56 -14.63 -12.01 7.41
N THR A 57 -14.22 -11.14 6.51
CA THR A 57 -13.66 -11.50 5.20
C THR A 57 -12.41 -12.37 5.34
N LEU A 58 -11.47 -11.98 6.20
CA LEU A 58 -10.25 -12.75 6.44
C LEU A 58 -10.57 -14.14 7.01
N GLN A 59 -11.52 -14.23 7.94
CA GLN A 59 -11.97 -15.50 8.52
C GLN A 59 -12.67 -16.39 7.46
N ASP A 60 -13.50 -15.81 6.58
CA ASP A 60 -14.14 -16.53 5.48
C ASP A 60 -13.11 -17.09 4.47
N LEU A 61 -11.97 -16.42 4.33
CA LEU A 61 -10.83 -16.85 3.51
C LEU A 61 -9.84 -17.76 4.26
N ALA A 62 -10.26 -18.30 5.40
CA ALA A 62 -9.48 -19.21 6.25
C ALA A 62 -8.20 -18.60 6.85
N PHE A 63 -8.19 -17.28 7.05
CA PHE A 63 -7.15 -16.63 7.84
C PHE A 63 -7.51 -16.65 9.34
N THR A 64 -6.50 -16.85 10.16
CA THR A 64 -6.58 -16.65 11.62
C THR A 64 -6.14 -15.22 11.91
N ILE A 65 -6.93 -14.45 12.65
CA ILE A 65 -6.57 -13.09 13.04
C ILE A 65 -5.47 -13.14 14.09
N ASP A 66 -4.32 -12.57 13.80
CA ASP A 66 -3.19 -12.48 14.74
C ASP A 66 -3.31 -11.23 15.61
N GLN A 67 -3.70 -10.11 15.00
CA GLN A 67 -3.83 -8.83 15.68
C GLN A 67 -4.84 -7.94 14.96
N ALA A 68 -5.63 -7.20 15.70
CA ALA A 68 -6.50 -6.14 15.18
C ALA A 68 -6.37 -4.91 16.08
N ASP A 69 -5.97 -3.79 15.48
CA ASP A 69 -5.81 -2.51 16.15
C ASP A 69 -6.81 -1.50 15.55
N ALA A 70 -7.86 -1.19 16.32
CA ALA A 70 -8.93 -0.31 15.88
C ALA A 70 -8.48 1.17 15.79
N GLU A 71 -7.52 1.58 16.61
CA GLU A 71 -7.01 2.95 16.63
C GLU A 71 -6.16 3.20 15.37
N LEU A 72 -5.19 2.35 15.12
CA LEU A 72 -4.37 2.39 13.91
C LEU A 72 -5.16 2.00 12.65
N GLY A 73 -6.21 1.21 12.79
CA GLY A 73 -6.96 0.68 11.67
C GLY A 73 -6.24 -0.45 10.95
N THR A 74 -5.42 -1.24 11.67
CA THR A 74 -4.65 -2.33 11.09
C THR A 74 -5.12 -3.69 11.60
N ILE A 75 -5.16 -4.66 10.69
CA ILE A 75 -5.50 -6.05 10.98
C ILE A 75 -4.43 -6.91 10.33
N THR A 76 -3.80 -7.79 11.11
CA THR A 76 -2.85 -8.78 10.61
C THR A 76 -3.42 -10.17 10.83
N ALA A 77 -3.35 -11.01 9.82
CA ALA A 77 -3.88 -12.36 9.85
C ALA A 77 -2.97 -13.32 9.08
N THR A 78 -2.97 -14.59 9.49
CA THR A 78 -2.14 -15.62 8.90
C THR A 78 -3.01 -16.80 8.45
N ARG A 79 -2.77 -17.29 7.25
CA ARG A 79 -3.37 -18.50 6.70
C ARG A 79 -2.30 -19.59 6.59
N TYR A 80 -2.60 -20.72 7.22
CA TYR A 80 -1.77 -21.93 7.21
C TYR A 80 -2.41 -22.94 6.25
N HIS A 81 -1.84 -23.09 5.08
CA HIS A 81 -2.28 -24.10 4.10
C HIS A 81 -1.05 -24.80 3.51
N GLN A 82 -0.83 -24.81 2.20
CA GLN A 82 0.39 -25.35 1.57
C GLN A 82 1.62 -24.52 1.93
N TYR A 83 1.44 -23.24 2.16
CA TYR A 83 2.44 -22.28 2.62
C TYR A 83 1.79 -21.31 3.62
N THR A 84 2.60 -20.75 4.47
CA THR A 84 2.15 -19.75 5.43
C THR A 84 2.09 -18.38 4.77
N MET A 85 0.88 -17.85 4.61
CA MET A 85 0.65 -16.51 4.07
C MET A 85 0.20 -15.56 5.17
N ARG A 86 0.88 -14.45 5.32
CA ARG A 86 0.46 -13.36 6.22
C ARG A 86 -0.12 -12.22 5.40
N MET A 87 -1.29 -11.77 5.78
CA MET A 87 -1.96 -10.61 5.18
C MET A 87 -2.11 -9.51 6.21
N THR A 88 -1.73 -8.29 5.84
CA THR A 88 -1.95 -7.08 6.64
C THR A 88 -2.90 -6.18 5.89
N VAL A 89 -4.00 -5.82 6.53
CA VAL A 89 -5.02 -4.92 5.98
C VAL A 89 -5.04 -3.64 6.79
N THR A 90 -5.00 -2.51 6.10
CA THR A 90 -5.07 -1.17 6.70
C THR A 90 -6.35 -0.47 6.25
N VAL A 91 -7.11 0.02 7.21
CA VAL A 91 -8.38 0.74 7.03
C VAL A 91 -8.19 2.19 7.45
N VAL A 92 -8.25 3.11 6.50
CA VAL A 92 -7.99 4.54 6.72
C VAL A 92 -9.15 5.38 6.21
N GLN A 93 -9.65 6.29 7.03
CA GLN A 93 -10.62 7.29 6.57
C GLN A 93 -9.94 8.28 5.63
N ARG A 94 -10.59 8.55 4.49
CA ARG A 94 -10.12 9.49 3.46
C ARG A 94 -11.13 10.62 3.31
N GLY A 95 -10.73 11.81 3.76
CA GLY A 95 -11.63 12.96 3.75
C GLY A 95 -12.88 12.74 4.61
N ASN A 96 -14.02 13.28 4.17
CA ASN A 96 -15.28 13.27 4.89
C ASN A 96 -16.34 12.33 4.28
N GLU A 97 -15.93 11.43 3.36
CA GLU A 97 -16.91 10.64 2.59
C GLU A 97 -16.54 9.17 2.45
N ARG A 98 -15.26 8.80 2.62
CA ARG A 98 -14.77 7.49 2.22
C ARG A 98 -13.84 6.84 3.22
N VAL A 99 -13.85 5.52 3.20
CA VAL A 99 -12.82 4.68 3.82
C VAL A 99 -12.02 3.98 2.73
N SER A 100 -10.70 3.99 2.86
CA SER A 100 -9.79 3.25 1.99
C SER A 100 -9.31 2.00 2.72
N VAL A 101 -9.43 0.85 2.07
CA VAL A 101 -8.92 -0.44 2.54
C VAL A 101 -7.75 -0.83 1.67
N ARG A 102 -6.60 -1.06 2.28
CA ARG A 102 -5.39 -1.52 1.61
C ARG A 102 -4.96 -2.86 2.19
N SER A 103 -4.70 -3.83 1.32
CA SER A 103 -4.25 -5.17 1.66
C SER A 103 -2.84 -5.42 1.14
N ASN A 104 -1.99 -6.04 1.97
CA ASN A 104 -0.66 -6.51 1.59
C ASN A 104 -0.50 -7.95 2.08
N ALA A 105 -0.02 -8.83 1.23
CA ALA A 105 0.24 -10.22 1.58
C ALA A 105 1.72 -10.58 1.39
N ARG A 106 2.22 -11.50 2.21
CA ARG A 106 3.59 -12.04 2.17
C ARG A 106 3.58 -13.54 2.42
N ILE A 107 4.52 -14.22 1.77
CA ILE A 107 4.85 -15.63 2.02
C ILE A 107 6.31 -15.66 2.44
N GLY A 108 6.58 -15.93 3.72
CA GLY A 108 7.90 -15.72 4.31
C GLY A 108 8.30 -14.25 4.22
N GLU A 109 9.44 -13.97 3.59
CA GLU A 109 9.93 -12.60 3.37
C GLU A 109 9.48 -11.99 2.04
N ASP A 110 8.88 -12.79 1.14
CA ASP A 110 8.52 -12.37 -0.20
C ASP A 110 7.13 -11.74 -0.25
N ALA A 111 7.02 -10.57 -0.89
CA ALA A 111 5.74 -9.94 -1.14
C ALA A 111 4.95 -10.72 -2.19
N VAL A 112 3.67 -10.97 -1.93
CA VAL A 112 2.75 -11.54 -2.91
C VAL A 112 2.38 -10.44 -3.91
N THR A 113 2.70 -10.66 -5.17
CA THR A 113 2.42 -9.74 -6.28
C THR A 113 1.31 -10.24 -7.19
N ASP A 114 0.83 -11.46 -6.94
CA ASP A 114 -0.25 -12.08 -7.69
C ASP A 114 -1.57 -11.32 -7.48
N ALA A 115 -2.19 -10.92 -8.60
CA ALA A 115 -3.43 -10.15 -8.58
C ALA A 115 -4.62 -10.96 -8.07
N GLU A 116 -4.65 -12.28 -8.29
CA GLU A 116 -5.76 -13.16 -7.90
C GLU A 116 -5.94 -13.17 -6.38
N THR A 117 -4.86 -13.24 -5.61
CA THR A 117 -4.90 -13.18 -4.14
C THR A 117 -5.64 -11.94 -3.63
N TYR A 118 -5.41 -10.79 -4.23
CA TYR A 118 -6.06 -9.53 -3.84
C TYR A 118 -7.47 -9.41 -4.38
N GLN A 119 -7.73 -9.92 -5.58
CA GLN A 119 -9.08 -9.97 -6.18
C GLN A 119 -10.01 -10.83 -5.34
N ASP A 120 -9.57 -12.00 -4.90
CA ASP A 120 -10.34 -12.89 -4.02
C ASP A 120 -10.68 -12.20 -2.70
N PHE A 121 -9.70 -11.56 -2.07
CA PHE A 121 -9.91 -10.80 -0.84
C PHE A 121 -10.95 -9.70 -1.03
N PHE A 122 -10.80 -8.87 -2.05
CA PHE A 122 -11.72 -7.75 -2.28
C PHE A 122 -13.09 -8.20 -2.77
N ALA A 123 -13.21 -9.31 -3.50
CA ALA A 123 -14.50 -9.85 -3.92
C ALA A 123 -15.35 -10.28 -2.72
N VAL A 124 -14.73 -10.94 -1.73
CA VAL A 124 -15.41 -11.32 -0.48
C VAL A 124 -15.72 -10.10 0.37
N LEU A 125 -14.77 -9.14 0.46
CA LEU A 125 -14.98 -7.91 1.22
C LEU A 125 -16.10 -7.04 0.61
N ASP A 126 -16.15 -6.90 -0.72
CA ASP A 126 -17.21 -6.15 -1.41
C ASP A 126 -18.59 -6.70 -1.07
N LYS A 127 -18.72 -8.03 -1.06
CA LYS A 127 -19.97 -8.70 -0.66
C LYS A 127 -20.30 -8.41 0.81
N ALA A 128 -19.33 -8.52 1.72
CA ALA A 128 -19.53 -8.24 3.14
C ALA A 128 -19.94 -6.78 3.38
N MET A 129 -19.27 -5.83 2.71
CA MET A 129 -19.59 -4.40 2.79
C MET A 129 -20.96 -4.09 2.24
N PHE A 130 -21.32 -4.66 1.08
CA PHE A 130 -22.66 -4.49 0.49
C PHE A 130 -23.76 -4.97 1.44
N LEU A 131 -23.63 -6.16 2.01
CA LEU A 131 -24.61 -6.71 2.94
C LEU A 131 -24.74 -5.88 4.22
N THR A 132 -23.63 -5.33 4.71
CA THR A 132 -23.63 -4.53 5.94
C THR A 132 -24.20 -3.13 5.71
N LEU A 133 -23.85 -2.48 4.59
CA LEU A 133 -24.34 -1.14 4.25
C LEU A 133 -25.83 -1.14 3.86
N ASN A 134 -26.34 -2.25 3.32
CA ASN A 134 -27.74 -2.39 2.88
C ASN A 134 -28.59 -3.18 3.87
N ARG A 135 -28.08 -3.45 5.08
CA ARG A 135 -28.88 -4.06 6.13
C ARG A 135 -29.91 -3.05 6.62
N VAL A 136 -31.11 -3.15 6.05
CA VAL A 136 -32.29 -2.46 6.55
C VAL A 136 -32.78 -3.24 7.75
N ASP A 137 -32.64 -2.70 8.93
CA ASP A 137 -33.24 -3.26 10.14
C ASP A 137 -34.75 -3.04 10.12
#